data_7381763115f3e94c7aa8a59c0f3987b3
#
_entry.id   7381763115f3e94c7aa8a59c0f3987b3
#
_cell.length_a   1.000
_cell.length_b   1.000
_cell.length_c   1.000
_cell.angle_alpha   90.00
_cell.angle_beta   90.00
_cell.angle_gamma   90.00
#
_symmetry.space_group_name_H-M   'P 1'
#
loop_
_entity.id
_entity.type
_entity.pdbx_description
1 polymer ?
#
loop_
_entity_poly.entity_id
_entity_poly.type
_entity_poly.pdbx_seq_one_letter_code
_entity_poly.pdbx_strand_id
1 'polypeptide(L)'
;MIAPQTTRPPASSDAVERILTAAETLFAEHGFDAVSMNAIAEAAGVCKANVFHHFISKNDLYLAVLRNACRDATQHLDDLGNEQEALAARLPQFARAHLENLLEHAQVARLMLRELLSDNPRHGQELAEKVYGEKFSRFVAILRAGQQAGELRADIDPAMVATVLLGANVFFFESRAVLQHFPDVTFTRQPERYSTMLADILLHGILPTDSTTTRNRNRT
;
A
#
# COMPACT_ATOMS: atom_id res chain seq x y z
N MET A 1 -11.39 41.06 35.83
CA MET A 1 -10.19 41.03 34.98
C MET A 1 -9.86 39.55 34.75
N ILE A 2 -10.23 39.02 33.60
CA ILE A 2 -9.92 37.63 33.19
C ILE A 2 -8.66 37.73 32.35
N ALA A 3 -7.58 37.07 32.79
CA ALA A 3 -6.33 37.04 32.07
C ALA A 3 -6.51 36.22 30.76
N PRO A 4 -5.88 36.63 29.63
CA PRO A 4 -5.93 35.87 28.40
C PRO A 4 -5.16 34.55 28.60
N GLN A 5 -5.84 33.43 28.32
CA GLN A 5 -5.19 32.11 28.24
C GLN A 5 -4.22 32.13 27.06
N THR A 6 -2.94 32.09 27.34
CA THR A 6 -1.89 31.83 26.36
C THR A 6 -2.05 30.42 25.86
N THR A 7 -2.60 30.24 24.67
CA THR A 7 -2.59 28.97 23.95
C THR A 7 -1.14 28.55 23.72
N ARG A 8 -0.71 27.51 24.42
CA ARG A 8 0.59 26.84 24.21
C ARG A 8 0.70 26.48 22.75
N PRO A 9 1.80 26.82 22.04
CA PRO A 9 1.97 26.37 20.68
C PRO A 9 1.90 24.83 20.63
N PRO A 10 1.23 24.25 19.61
CA PRO A 10 1.11 22.80 19.48
C PRO A 10 2.49 22.15 19.47
N ALA A 11 2.60 20.96 20.06
CA ALA A 11 3.84 20.20 20.07
C ALA A 11 4.33 19.99 18.62
N SER A 12 5.64 19.87 18.39
CA SER A 12 6.23 19.78 17.05
C SER A 12 5.65 18.62 16.19
N SER A 13 5.23 17.54 16.82
CA SER A 13 4.54 16.41 16.19
C SER A 13 3.17 16.78 15.61
N ASP A 14 2.39 17.59 16.33
CA ASP A 14 1.06 18.04 15.89
C ASP A 14 1.15 18.98 14.68
N ALA A 15 2.18 19.82 14.61
CA ALA A 15 2.42 20.67 13.45
C ALA A 15 2.79 19.87 12.21
N VAL A 16 3.65 18.86 12.34
CA VAL A 16 4.04 17.98 11.23
C VAL A 16 2.83 17.20 10.69
N GLU A 17 1.99 16.66 11.57
CA GLU A 17 0.79 15.92 11.16
C GLU A 17 -0.19 16.83 10.40
N ARG A 18 -0.44 18.05 10.87
CA ARG A 18 -1.28 19.03 10.15
C ARG A 18 -0.70 19.40 8.79
N ILE A 19 0.63 19.59 8.69
CA ILE A 19 1.29 19.88 7.42
C ILE A 19 1.13 18.70 6.45
N LEU A 20 1.35 17.46 6.90
CA LEU A 20 1.20 16.27 6.06
C LEU A 20 -0.23 16.08 5.58
N THR A 21 -1.23 16.23 6.46
CA THR A 21 -2.65 16.13 6.10
C THR A 21 -3.07 17.21 5.09
N ALA A 22 -2.67 18.44 5.31
CA ALA A 22 -2.96 19.53 4.37
C ALA A 22 -2.27 19.33 3.02
N ALA A 23 -1.01 18.89 3.03
CA ALA A 23 -0.26 18.59 1.81
C ALA A 23 -0.86 17.41 1.04
N GLU A 24 -1.27 16.34 1.73
CA GLU A 24 -1.95 15.19 1.13
C GLU A 24 -3.20 15.61 0.38
N THR A 25 -4.08 16.37 1.03
CA THR A 25 -5.32 16.87 0.41
C THR A 25 -5.02 17.71 -0.83
N LEU A 26 -4.14 18.70 -0.70
CA LEU A 26 -3.81 19.61 -1.81
C LEU A 26 -3.14 18.88 -2.98
N PHE A 27 -2.21 17.98 -2.71
CA PHE A 27 -1.56 17.19 -3.77
C PHE A 27 -2.52 16.22 -4.46
N ALA A 28 -3.44 15.62 -3.71
CA ALA A 28 -4.45 14.73 -4.28
C ALA A 28 -5.42 15.47 -5.19
N GLU A 29 -5.86 16.67 -4.81
CA GLU A 29 -6.82 17.47 -5.55
C GLU A 29 -6.21 18.19 -6.76
N HIS A 30 -5.02 18.78 -6.60
CA HIS A 30 -4.44 19.69 -7.58
C HIS A 30 -3.19 19.15 -8.29
N GLY A 31 -2.61 18.07 -7.80
CA GLY A 31 -1.34 17.51 -8.28
C GLY A 31 -0.12 18.23 -7.72
N PHE A 32 1.05 17.60 -7.90
CA PHE A 32 2.30 18.12 -7.35
C PHE A 32 2.64 19.54 -7.85
N ASP A 33 2.56 19.79 -9.17
CA ASP A 33 3.07 21.02 -9.77
C ASP A 33 2.27 22.27 -9.35
N ALA A 34 0.94 22.14 -9.24
CA ALA A 34 0.06 23.26 -8.94
C ALA A 34 0.09 23.70 -7.46
N VAL A 35 0.58 22.86 -6.55
CA VAL A 35 0.59 23.14 -5.10
C VAL A 35 1.86 23.90 -4.70
N SER A 36 1.71 24.95 -3.90
CA SER A 36 2.84 25.70 -3.33
C SER A 36 3.01 25.43 -1.84
N MET A 37 4.24 25.57 -1.34
CA MET A 37 4.54 25.49 0.10
C MET A 37 3.78 26.55 0.92
N ASN A 38 3.41 27.69 0.31
CA ASN A 38 2.60 28.71 0.98
C ASN A 38 1.15 28.24 1.15
N ALA A 39 0.55 27.64 0.10
CA ALA A 39 -0.81 27.10 0.18
C ALA A 39 -0.91 25.97 1.24
N ILE A 40 0.12 25.14 1.32
CA ILE A 40 0.19 24.08 2.36
C ILE A 40 0.29 24.72 3.77
N ALA A 41 1.13 25.73 3.96
CA ALA A 41 1.26 26.41 5.24
C ALA A 41 -0.07 27.03 5.70
N GLU A 42 -0.78 27.68 4.78
CA GLU A 42 -2.08 28.28 5.01
C GLU A 42 -3.13 27.21 5.38
N ALA A 43 -3.24 26.16 4.60
CA ALA A 43 -4.17 25.06 4.86
C ALA A 43 -3.87 24.32 6.17
N ALA A 44 -2.60 24.17 6.54
CA ALA A 44 -2.17 23.56 7.79
C ALA A 44 -2.32 24.50 9.01
N GLY A 45 -2.63 25.79 8.82
CA GLY A 45 -2.69 26.79 9.89
C GLY A 45 -1.35 27.02 10.58
N VAL A 46 -0.25 27.01 9.81
CA VAL A 46 1.12 27.26 10.30
C VAL A 46 1.80 28.35 9.46
N CYS A 47 2.85 28.96 10.00
CA CYS A 47 3.66 29.88 9.19
C CYS A 47 4.56 29.11 8.20
N LYS A 48 4.88 29.75 7.06
CA LYS A 48 5.77 29.18 6.02
C LYS A 48 7.10 28.71 6.59
N ALA A 49 7.68 29.46 7.53
CA ALA A 49 8.95 29.10 8.17
C ALA A 49 8.86 27.77 8.93
N ASN A 50 7.70 27.44 9.51
CA ASN A 50 7.46 26.17 10.18
C ASN A 50 7.46 25.02 9.19
N VAL A 51 6.86 25.19 8.01
CA VAL A 51 6.90 24.14 6.97
C VAL A 51 8.33 23.88 6.52
N PHE A 52 9.13 24.94 6.25
CA PHE A 52 10.54 24.80 5.86
C PHE A 52 11.46 24.33 6.99
N HIS A 53 11.04 24.46 8.24
CA HIS A 53 11.76 23.88 9.38
C HIS A 53 11.70 22.35 9.36
N HIS A 54 10.57 21.78 8.91
CA HIS A 54 10.37 20.33 8.88
C HIS A 54 10.70 19.68 7.52
N PHE A 55 10.51 20.42 6.43
CA PHE A 55 10.66 19.91 5.06
C PHE A 55 11.50 20.86 4.22
N ILE A 56 12.65 20.38 3.77
CA ILE A 56 13.65 21.19 3.05
C ILE A 56 13.11 21.70 1.71
N SER A 57 12.23 20.93 1.06
CA SER A 57 11.67 21.25 -0.26
C SER A 57 10.25 20.71 -0.41
N LYS A 58 9.54 21.19 -1.46
CA LYS A 58 8.24 20.63 -1.84
C LYS A 58 8.33 19.13 -2.16
N ASN A 59 9.40 18.70 -2.81
CA ASN A 59 9.63 17.29 -3.12
C ASN A 59 9.84 16.45 -1.84
N ASP A 60 10.60 16.96 -0.87
CA ASP A 60 10.79 16.28 0.41
C ASP A 60 9.46 16.12 1.17
N LEU A 61 8.63 17.18 1.22
CA LEU A 61 7.29 17.11 1.80
C LEU A 61 6.41 16.12 1.03
N TYR A 62 6.46 16.13 -0.31
CA TYR A 62 5.69 15.22 -1.14
C TYR A 62 6.03 13.75 -0.87
N LEU A 63 7.32 13.41 -0.84
CA LEU A 63 7.77 12.07 -0.47
C LEU A 63 7.38 11.68 0.97
N ALA A 64 7.37 12.66 1.88
CA ALA A 64 6.89 12.43 3.25
C ALA A 64 5.38 12.13 3.29
N VAL A 65 4.56 12.79 2.45
CA VAL A 65 3.13 12.46 2.28
C VAL A 65 2.95 11.03 1.78
N LEU A 66 3.68 10.63 0.74
CA LEU A 66 3.60 9.27 0.20
C LEU A 66 4.04 8.22 1.23
N ARG A 67 5.10 8.48 1.99
CA ARG A 67 5.53 7.60 3.11
C ARG A 67 4.48 7.51 4.21
N ASN A 68 3.85 8.63 4.54
CA ASN A 68 2.79 8.69 5.56
C ASN A 68 1.58 7.85 5.15
N ALA A 69 1.18 7.91 3.89
CA ALA A 69 0.09 7.10 3.33
C ALA A 69 0.36 5.58 3.40
N CYS A 70 1.64 5.19 3.39
CA CYS A 70 2.05 3.81 3.57
C CYS A 70 2.23 3.40 5.06
N ARG A 71 1.87 4.24 6.04
CA ARG A 71 2.13 3.95 7.46
C ARG A 71 1.44 2.67 7.91
N ASP A 72 0.18 2.51 7.57
CA ASP A 72 -0.63 1.36 7.99
C ASP A 72 -0.14 0.05 7.37
N ALA A 73 0.50 0.12 6.19
CA ALA A 73 1.15 -1.04 5.60
C ALA A 73 2.25 -1.65 6.49
N THR A 74 2.85 -0.87 7.40
CA THR A 74 3.83 -1.39 8.36
C THR A 74 3.16 -2.32 9.36
N GLN A 75 2.02 -1.91 9.92
CA GLN A 75 1.26 -2.74 10.85
C GLN A 75 0.77 -4.02 10.18
N HIS A 76 0.24 -3.93 8.96
CA HIS A 76 -0.21 -5.11 8.21
C HIS A 76 0.95 -6.09 7.93
N LEU A 77 2.17 -5.58 7.71
CA LEU A 77 3.36 -6.42 7.55
C LEU A 77 3.85 -7.00 8.89
N ASP A 78 3.67 -6.29 10.02
CA ASP A 78 3.94 -6.81 11.35
C ASP A 78 3.00 -8.00 11.65
N ASP A 79 1.72 -7.84 11.37
CA ASP A 79 0.71 -8.88 11.56
C ASP A 79 0.99 -10.09 10.64
N LEU A 80 1.36 -9.84 9.37
CA LEU A 80 1.75 -10.90 8.44
C LEU A 80 3.03 -11.61 8.89
N GLY A 81 3.99 -10.91 9.48
CA GLY A 81 5.25 -11.47 10.00
C GLY A 81 5.11 -12.19 11.34
N ASN A 82 3.94 -12.16 11.98
CA ASN A 82 3.71 -12.82 13.26
C ASN A 82 3.63 -14.35 13.07
N GLU A 83 4.61 -15.10 13.59
CA GLU A 83 4.76 -16.55 13.38
C GLU A 83 3.81 -17.42 14.24
N GLN A 84 2.81 -16.83 14.90
CA GLN A 84 1.86 -17.59 15.72
C GLN A 84 0.91 -18.48 14.91
N GLU A 85 0.68 -18.12 13.65
CA GLU A 85 -0.16 -18.88 12.71
C GLU A 85 0.61 -19.17 11.42
N ALA A 86 0.20 -20.20 10.68
CA ALA A 86 0.77 -20.49 9.38
C ALA A 86 0.62 -19.30 8.41
N LEU A 87 1.64 -19.04 7.59
CA LEU A 87 1.61 -17.93 6.61
C LEU A 87 0.42 -18.06 5.65
N ALA A 88 0.02 -19.27 5.30
CA ALA A 88 -1.15 -19.54 4.46
C ALA A 88 -2.46 -19.02 5.06
N ALA A 89 -2.58 -18.95 6.39
CA ALA A 89 -3.73 -18.39 7.09
C ALA A 89 -3.66 -16.85 7.17
N ARG A 90 -2.46 -16.28 7.29
CA ARG A 90 -2.22 -14.83 7.43
C ARG A 90 -2.23 -14.06 6.10
N LEU A 91 -1.81 -14.71 5.01
CA LEU A 91 -1.73 -14.06 3.70
C LEU A 91 -3.07 -13.54 3.16
N PRO A 92 -4.22 -14.26 3.33
CA PRO A 92 -5.54 -13.72 2.99
C PRO A 92 -5.92 -12.47 3.79
N GLN A 93 -5.56 -12.43 5.09
CA GLN A 93 -5.81 -11.27 5.95
C GLN A 93 -5.01 -10.06 5.49
N PHE A 94 -3.74 -10.25 5.16
CA PHE A 94 -2.89 -9.21 4.58
C PHE A 94 -3.44 -8.69 3.23
N ALA A 95 -3.85 -9.59 2.32
CA ALA A 95 -4.42 -9.22 1.04
C ALA A 95 -5.67 -8.35 1.21
N ARG A 96 -6.52 -8.72 2.17
CA ARG A 96 -7.73 -7.97 2.54
C ARG A 96 -7.37 -6.59 3.11
N ALA A 97 -6.52 -6.54 4.13
CA ALA A 97 -6.12 -5.29 4.77
C ALA A 97 -5.47 -4.31 3.79
N HIS A 98 -4.63 -4.81 2.87
CA HIS A 98 -4.05 -4.00 1.79
C HIS A 98 -5.13 -3.42 0.86
N LEU A 99 -6.15 -4.20 0.47
CA LEU A 99 -7.24 -3.69 -0.38
C LEU A 99 -8.11 -2.68 0.37
N GLU A 100 -8.47 -2.95 1.63
CA GLU A 100 -9.25 -2.05 2.48
C GLU A 100 -8.53 -0.69 2.62
N ASN A 101 -7.22 -0.71 2.86
CA ASN A 101 -6.42 0.51 2.92
C ASN A 101 -6.46 1.32 1.61
N LEU A 102 -6.37 0.66 0.44
CA LEU A 102 -6.52 1.34 -0.86
C LEU A 102 -7.90 1.98 -1.03
N LEU A 103 -8.96 1.31 -0.56
CA LEU A 103 -10.33 1.79 -0.68
C LEU A 103 -10.65 2.95 0.28
N GLU A 104 -10.13 2.88 1.51
CA GLU A 104 -10.32 3.90 2.55
C GLU A 104 -9.54 5.18 2.23
N HIS A 105 -8.32 5.05 1.67
CA HIS A 105 -7.44 6.16 1.32
C HIS A 105 -7.37 6.40 -0.20
N ALA A 106 -8.52 6.33 -0.88
CA ALA A 106 -8.60 6.31 -2.34
C ALA A 106 -7.90 7.49 -3.04
N GLN A 107 -7.91 8.69 -2.45
CA GLN A 107 -7.29 9.87 -3.05
C GLN A 107 -5.76 9.75 -3.08
N VAL A 108 -5.17 9.39 -1.95
CA VAL A 108 -3.72 9.21 -1.87
C VAL A 108 -3.25 7.96 -2.62
N ALA A 109 -4.05 6.89 -2.62
CA ALA A 109 -3.75 5.69 -3.42
C ALA A 109 -3.64 6.04 -4.91
N ARG A 110 -4.56 6.83 -5.46
CA ARG A 110 -4.48 7.30 -6.85
C ARG A 110 -3.29 8.23 -7.10
N LEU A 111 -2.96 9.08 -6.12
CA LEU A 111 -1.74 9.91 -6.19
C LEU A 111 -0.50 9.03 -6.33
N MET A 112 -0.37 8.00 -5.48
CA MET A 112 0.74 7.05 -5.50
C MET A 112 0.81 6.26 -6.82
N LEU A 113 -0.33 5.82 -7.35
CA LEU A 113 -0.39 5.10 -8.62
C LEU A 113 0.02 5.97 -9.81
N ARG A 114 -0.39 7.22 -9.82
CA ARG A 114 0.04 8.19 -10.85
C ARG A 114 1.57 8.33 -10.87
N GLU A 115 2.19 8.34 -9.69
CA GLU A 115 3.65 8.38 -9.59
C GLU A 115 4.32 7.09 -10.07
N LEU A 116 3.76 5.93 -9.72
CA LEU A 116 4.24 4.62 -10.19
C LEU A 116 4.16 4.46 -11.70
N LEU A 117 3.17 5.09 -12.33
CA LEU A 117 2.95 5.05 -13.79
C LEU A 117 3.68 6.18 -14.52
N SER A 118 4.44 7.02 -13.81
CA SER A 118 5.23 8.08 -14.42
C SER A 118 6.41 7.52 -15.20
N ASP A 119 6.58 7.97 -16.46
CA ASP A 119 7.67 7.55 -17.34
C ASP A 119 9.05 8.14 -16.96
N ASN A 120 9.17 8.76 -15.78
CA ASN A 120 10.43 9.34 -15.32
C ASN A 120 11.29 8.30 -14.56
N PRO A 121 12.39 7.78 -15.15
CA PRO A 121 13.19 6.74 -14.51
C PRO A 121 13.82 7.15 -13.18
N ARG A 122 14.20 8.44 -13.04
CA ARG A 122 14.77 8.97 -11.79
C ARG A 122 13.74 8.99 -10.66
N HIS A 123 12.50 9.27 -11.01
CA HIS A 123 11.40 9.28 -10.09
C HIS A 123 11.06 7.87 -9.61
N GLY A 124 11.04 6.89 -10.52
CA GLY A 124 10.87 5.47 -10.16
C GLY A 124 11.91 4.96 -9.17
N GLN A 125 13.19 5.33 -9.36
CA GLN A 125 14.25 4.99 -8.41
C GLN A 125 14.02 5.67 -7.05
N GLU A 126 13.68 6.94 -7.01
CA GLU A 126 13.43 7.68 -5.77
C GLU A 126 12.25 7.10 -4.98
N LEU A 127 11.16 6.73 -5.66
CA LEU A 127 10.02 6.05 -5.05
C LEU A 127 10.42 4.68 -4.48
N ALA A 128 11.17 3.89 -5.26
CA ALA A 128 11.65 2.59 -4.82
C ALA A 128 12.52 2.72 -3.57
N GLU A 129 13.46 3.67 -3.53
CA GLU A 129 14.39 3.84 -2.41
C GLU A 129 13.74 4.47 -1.17
N LYS A 130 12.89 5.50 -1.37
CA LYS A 130 12.43 6.36 -0.27
C LYS A 130 10.99 6.07 0.21
N VAL A 131 10.18 5.37 -0.57
CA VAL A 131 8.77 5.15 -0.26
C VAL A 131 8.44 3.67 -0.09
N TYR A 132 8.73 2.85 -1.08
CA TYR A 132 8.25 1.46 -1.14
C TYR A 132 9.28 0.42 -0.71
N GLY A 133 10.58 0.69 -0.89
CA GLY A 133 11.63 -0.32 -0.87
C GLY A 133 11.72 -1.12 0.41
N GLU A 134 11.63 -0.47 1.56
CA GLU A 134 11.66 -1.13 2.86
C GLU A 134 10.46 -2.11 3.02
N LYS A 135 9.25 -1.64 2.72
CA LYS A 135 8.02 -2.42 2.90
C LYS A 135 7.95 -3.58 1.91
N PHE A 136 8.28 -3.32 0.64
CA PHE A 136 8.32 -4.37 -0.38
C PHE A 136 9.37 -5.44 -0.06
N SER A 137 10.59 -5.03 0.31
CA SER A 137 11.65 -5.95 0.71
C SER A 137 11.26 -6.78 1.93
N ARG A 138 10.59 -6.18 2.91
CA ARG A 138 10.07 -6.87 4.09
C ARG A 138 9.01 -7.90 3.72
N PHE A 139 8.07 -7.54 2.86
CA PHE A 139 7.06 -8.48 2.38
C PHE A 139 7.70 -9.69 1.67
N VAL A 140 8.64 -9.44 0.76
CA VAL A 140 9.41 -10.50 0.08
C VAL A 140 10.18 -11.37 1.09
N ALA A 141 10.76 -10.78 2.14
CA ALA A 141 11.47 -11.53 3.18
C ALA A 141 10.53 -12.46 3.97
N ILE A 142 9.32 -12.02 4.31
CA ILE A 142 8.30 -12.85 4.98
C ILE A 142 7.90 -14.04 4.09
N LEU A 143 7.65 -13.80 2.79
CA LEU A 143 7.32 -14.88 1.85
C LEU A 143 8.47 -15.88 1.69
N ARG A 144 9.71 -15.38 1.66
CA ARG A 144 10.92 -16.24 1.61
C ARG A 144 11.08 -17.06 2.87
N ALA A 145 10.80 -16.52 4.04
CA ALA A 145 10.81 -17.26 5.29
C ALA A 145 9.75 -18.39 5.27
N GLY A 146 8.54 -18.12 4.75
CA GLY A 146 7.52 -19.16 4.55
C GLY A 146 7.96 -20.27 3.59
N GLN A 147 8.73 -19.96 2.55
CA GLN A 147 9.34 -20.98 1.68
C GLN A 147 10.36 -21.83 2.44
N GLN A 148 11.23 -21.21 3.24
CA GLN A 148 12.24 -21.90 4.04
C GLN A 148 11.61 -22.81 5.11
N ALA A 149 10.46 -22.39 5.66
CA ALA A 149 9.67 -23.19 6.60
C ALA A 149 8.85 -24.30 5.90
N GLY A 150 8.83 -24.36 4.57
CA GLY A 150 8.04 -25.34 3.81
C GLY A 150 6.54 -25.04 3.73
N GLU A 151 6.12 -23.84 4.14
CA GLU A 151 4.73 -23.39 4.07
C GLU A 151 4.34 -22.93 2.66
N LEU A 152 5.31 -22.47 1.87
CA LEU A 152 5.12 -22.04 0.49
C LEU A 152 6.03 -22.84 -0.45
N ARG A 153 5.62 -22.95 -1.70
CA ARG A 153 6.39 -23.58 -2.76
C ARG A 153 7.73 -22.88 -2.97
N ALA A 154 8.82 -23.66 -2.97
CA ALA A 154 10.18 -23.14 -3.11
C ALA A 154 10.56 -22.75 -4.56
N ASP A 155 9.78 -23.21 -5.56
CA ASP A 155 10.03 -23.01 -6.99
C ASP A 155 9.44 -21.69 -7.55
N ILE A 156 8.74 -20.90 -6.72
CA ILE A 156 8.15 -19.62 -7.12
C ILE A 156 8.98 -18.46 -6.52
N ASP A 157 9.26 -17.46 -7.33
CA ASP A 157 9.93 -16.24 -6.85
C ASP A 157 9.03 -15.48 -5.84
N PRO A 158 9.48 -15.27 -4.58
CA PRO A 158 8.70 -14.53 -3.59
C PRO A 158 8.38 -13.09 -4.02
N ALA A 159 9.28 -12.44 -4.76
CA ALA A 159 9.03 -11.09 -5.26
C ALA A 159 7.92 -11.09 -6.34
N MET A 160 7.81 -12.17 -7.13
CA MET A 160 6.70 -12.34 -8.08
C MET A 160 5.37 -12.50 -7.32
N VAL A 161 5.32 -13.31 -6.27
CA VAL A 161 4.11 -13.48 -5.43
C VAL A 161 3.67 -12.14 -4.83
N ALA A 162 4.63 -11.39 -4.25
CA ALA A 162 4.37 -10.06 -3.71
C ALA A 162 3.81 -9.10 -4.79
N THR A 163 4.44 -9.08 -5.97
CA THR A 163 4.04 -8.22 -7.09
C THR A 163 2.63 -8.58 -7.58
N VAL A 164 2.32 -9.86 -7.72
CA VAL A 164 0.99 -10.31 -8.19
C VAL A 164 -0.09 -9.93 -7.18
N LEU A 165 0.13 -10.18 -5.89
CA LEU A 165 -0.85 -9.85 -4.85
C LEU A 165 -1.13 -8.35 -4.79
N LEU A 166 -0.09 -7.53 -4.67
CA LEU A 166 -0.23 -6.08 -4.60
C LEU A 166 -0.82 -5.53 -5.90
N GLY A 167 -0.33 -5.99 -7.05
CA GLY A 167 -0.81 -5.57 -8.37
C GLY A 167 -2.26 -5.94 -8.63
N ALA A 168 -2.72 -7.12 -8.20
CA ALA A 168 -4.12 -7.53 -8.33
C ALA A 168 -5.05 -6.64 -7.51
N ASN A 169 -4.68 -6.29 -6.27
CA ASN A 169 -5.44 -5.37 -5.44
C ASN A 169 -5.50 -3.95 -6.05
N VAL A 170 -4.37 -3.46 -6.56
CA VAL A 170 -4.29 -2.18 -7.26
C VAL A 170 -5.17 -2.18 -8.51
N PHE A 171 -5.09 -3.23 -9.33
CA PHE A 171 -5.94 -3.36 -10.51
C PHE A 171 -7.42 -3.38 -10.16
N PHE A 172 -7.81 -4.13 -9.13
CA PHE A 172 -9.19 -4.13 -8.63
C PHE A 172 -9.63 -2.73 -8.20
N PHE A 173 -8.80 -2.05 -7.38
CA PHE A 173 -9.07 -0.70 -6.88
C PHE A 173 -9.34 0.28 -8.04
N GLU A 174 -8.48 0.31 -9.05
CA GLU A 174 -8.59 1.23 -10.18
C GLU A 174 -9.71 0.84 -11.16
N SER A 175 -9.90 -0.44 -11.43
CA SER A 175 -10.85 -0.91 -12.43
C SER A 175 -12.26 -1.15 -11.89
N ARG A 176 -12.46 -1.15 -10.56
CA ARG A 176 -13.74 -1.48 -9.91
C ARG A 176 -14.94 -0.72 -10.48
N ALA A 177 -14.77 0.59 -10.72
CA ALA A 177 -15.82 1.44 -11.26
C ALA A 177 -16.25 1.02 -12.68
N VAL A 178 -15.34 0.43 -13.45
CA VAL A 178 -15.62 -0.10 -14.79
C VAL A 178 -16.17 -1.52 -14.69
N LEU A 179 -15.49 -2.38 -13.92
CA LEU A 179 -15.82 -3.80 -13.78
C LEU A 179 -17.26 -4.04 -13.28
N GLN A 180 -17.79 -3.15 -12.42
CA GLN A 180 -19.15 -3.27 -11.88
C GLN A 180 -20.24 -3.22 -12.95
N HIS A 181 -19.93 -2.76 -14.17
CA HIS A 181 -20.89 -2.68 -15.29
C HIS A 181 -20.92 -3.97 -16.14
N PHE A 182 -20.03 -4.92 -15.89
CA PHE A 182 -20.06 -6.21 -16.56
C PHE A 182 -20.99 -7.18 -15.81
N PRO A 183 -21.99 -7.78 -16.49
CA PRO A 183 -22.99 -8.65 -15.84
C PRO A 183 -22.40 -9.84 -15.08
N ASP A 184 -21.31 -10.40 -15.58
CA ASP A 184 -20.64 -11.59 -15.01
C ASP A 184 -19.68 -11.24 -13.85
N VAL A 185 -19.43 -9.94 -13.60
CA VAL A 185 -18.50 -9.49 -12.57
C VAL A 185 -19.27 -9.11 -11.31
N THR A 186 -19.46 -10.07 -10.42
CA THR A 186 -20.23 -9.86 -9.18
C THR A 186 -19.37 -9.47 -7.97
N PHE A 187 -18.09 -9.80 -7.97
CA PHE A 187 -17.17 -9.60 -6.85
C PHE A 187 -16.82 -8.13 -6.56
N THR A 188 -17.07 -7.21 -7.50
CA THR A 188 -16.82 -5.76 -7.32
C THR A 188 -17.61 -5.12 -6.18
N ARG A 189 -18.76 -5.72 -5.82
CA ARG A 189 -19.62 -5.28 -4.72
C ARG A 189 -19.23 -5.88 -3.37
N GLN A 190 -18.28 -6.82 -3.35
CA GLN A 190 -17.85 -7.57 -2.20
C GLN A 190 -16.31 -7.64 -2.15
N PRO A 191 -15.62 -6.55 -1.76
CA PRO A 191 -14.16 -6.50 -1.72
C PRO A 191 -13.52 -7.63 -0.88
N GLU A 192 -14.18 -8.02 0.21
CA GLU A 192 -13.76 -9.13 1.07
C GLU A 192 -13.74 -10.46 0.31
N ARG A 193 -14.79 -10.73 -0.47
CA ARG A 193 -14.86 -11.94 -1.30
C ARG A 193 -13.77 -11.93 -2.37
N TYR A 194 -13.51 -10.78 -2.99
CA TYR A 194 -12.41 -10.65 -3.95
C TYR A 194 -11.06 -11.00 -3.30
N SER A 195 -10.74 -10.40 -2.15
CA SER A 195 -9.47 -10.64 -1.46
C SER A 195 -9.30 -12.10 -1.04
N THR A 196 -10.38 -12.75 -0.57
CA THR A 196 -10.36 -14.17 -0.23
C THR A 196 -10.08 -15.04 -1.45
N MET A 197 -10.76 -14.79 -2.57
CA MET A 197 -10.56 -15.54 -3.81
C MET A 197 -9.17 -15.30 -4.40
N LEU A 198 -8.65 -14.08 -4.35
CA LEU A 198 -7.29 -13.75 -4.78
C LEU A 198 -6.25 -14.55 -4.00
N ALA A 199 -6.38 -14.57 -2.67
CA ALA A 199 -5.47 -15.30 -1.81
C ALA A 199 -5.57 -16.83 -2.05
N ASP A 200 -6.76 -17.35 -2.25
CA ASP A 200 -6.98 -18.76 -2.58
C ASP A 200 -6.29 -19.15 -3.90
N ILE A 201 -6.47 -18.34 -4.94
CA ILE A 201 -5.81 -18.54 -6.24
C ILE A 201 -4.28 -18.50 -6.09
N LEU A 202 -3.74 -17.59 -5.30
CA LEU A 202 -2.30 -17.47 -5.08
C LEU A 202 -1.73 -18.64 -4.30
N LEU A 203 -2.44 -19.10 -3.26
CA LEU A 203 -1.98 -20.20 -2.40
C LEU A 203 -2.09 -21.58 -3.09
N HIS A 204 -3.16 -21.82 -3.81
CA HIS A 204 -3.44 -23.13 -4.41
C HIS A 204 -3.20 -23.19 -5.93
N GLY A 205 -3.10 -22.05 -6.60
CA GLY A 205 -3.06 -21.93 -8.05
C GLY A 205 -4.43 -22.14 -8.70
N ILE A 206 -4.45 -22.37 -10.02
CA ILE A 206 -5.67 -22.55 -10.82
C ILE A 206 -5.92 -23.99 -11.26
N LEU A 207 -4.94 -24.86 -11.06
CA LEU A 207 -5.07 -26.27 -11.38
C LEU A 207 -5.63 -27.03 -10.17
N PRO A 208 -6.46 -28.07 -10.38
CA PRO A 208 -6.92 -28.92 -9.30
C PRO A 208 -5.76 -29.52 -8.52
N THR A 209 -5.84 -29.51 -7.19
CA THR A 209 -4.82 -30.04 -6.28
C THR A 209 -4.72 -31.57 -6.30
N ASP A 210 -5.70 -32.26 -6.85
CA ASP A 210 -5.73 -33.72 -6.99
C ASP A 210 -5.58 -34.14 -8.45
N SER A 211 -4.36 -34.15 -8.93
CA SER A 211 -3.97 -35.02 -10.02
C SER A 211 -2.94 -36.00 -9.50
N THR A 212 -3.35 -36.92 -8.64
CA THR A 212 -2.67 -38.20 -8.45
C THR A 212 -2.76 -38.93 -9.78
N THR A 213 -1.96 -38.52 -10.74
CA THR A 213 -1.71 -39.33 -11.94
C THR A 213 -0.86 -40.49 -11.51
N THR A 214 -1.51 -41.55 -11.01
CA THR A 214 -0.98 -42.90 -11.02
C THR A 214 -0.79 -43.26 -12.50
N ARG A 215 0.34 -42.88 -13.07
CA ARG A 215 0.85 -43.52 -14.29
C ARG A 215 1.20 -44.95 -13.92
N ASN A 216 0.19 -45.79 -14.00
CA ASN A 216 0.36 -47.24 -14.01
C ASN A 216 1.17 -47.59 -15.25
N ARG A 217 2.49 -47.67 -15.09
CA ARG A 217 3.36 -48.35 -16.05
C ARG A 217 3.18 -49.82 -15.85
N ASN A 218 2.15 -50.41 -16.40
CA ASN A 218 2.16 -51.82 -16.69
C ASN A 218 2.88 -52.05 -18.03
N ARG A 219 4.11 -52.54 -17.88
CA ARG A 219 4.78 -53.29 -18.91
C ARG A 219 4.11 -54.66 -19.00
N THR A 220 3.75 -55.07 -20.13
CA THR A 220 3.98 -56.38 -20.71
C THR A 220 4.22 -56.21 -22.19
#